data_a2aa116cd764e5d015f52bc0925ea0eb
#
_entry.id   a2aa116cd764e5d015f52bc0925ea0eb
#
_cell.length_a   1.000
_cell.length_b   1.000
_cell.length_c   1.000
_cell.angle_alpha   90.00
_cell.angle_beta   90.00
_cell.angle_gamma   90.00
#
_symmetry.space_group_name_H-M   'P 1'
#
loop_
_entity.id
_entity.type
_entity.pdbx_description
1 polymer ?
#
loop_
_entity_poly.entity_id
_entity_poly.type
_entity_poly.pdbx_seq_one_letter_code
_entity_poly.pdbx_strand_id
1 'polypeptide(L)'
;MTIKKADLKKPNAKVEVWDNLVMVNAANVREAVSKAWRFGKAGEGDSRGTLTLYGKPAVTKFLGIQEIGLIYDGVADGSEILWKLKRCGQKVARSLAPPRSAILREAQLIHIPRNSLQRTKRSA
;
A
#
# COMPACT_ATOMS: atom_id res chain seq x y z
N MET A 1 -8.60 1.40 0.24
CA MET A 1 -9.95 1.50 0.85
C MET A 1 -11.00 1.43 -0.24
N THR A 2 -11.96 0.55 -0.06
CA THR A 2 -13.13 0.48 -0.93
C THR A 2 -14.31 1.07 -0.17
N ILE A 3 -14.95 2.06 -0.75
CA ILE A 3 -16.04 2.81 -0.14
C ILE A 3 -17.18 2.98 -1.15
N LYS A 4 -18.42 2.91 -0.68
CA LYS A 4 -19.57 3.27 -1.52
C LYS A 4 -19.46 4.73 -1.94
N LYS A 5 -19.72 5.03 -3.22
CA LYS A 5 -19.67 6.42 -3.72
C LYS A 5 -20.57 7.35 -2.92
N ALA A 6 -21.74 6.88 -2.50
CA ALA A 6 -22.67 7.67 -1.68
C ALA A 6 -22.12 8.02 -0.30
N ASP A 7 -21.11 7.30 0.18
CA ASP A 7 -20.57 7.44 1.53
C ASP A 7 -19.27 8.24 1.61
N LEU A 8 -18.79 8.78 0.48
CA LEU A 8 -17.50 9.46 0.43
C LEU A 8 -17.36 10.61 1.44
N LYS A 9 -18.44 11.29 1.76
CA LYS A 9 -18.45 12.41 2.70
C LYS A 9 -18.96 12.04 4.10
N LYS A 10 -19.15 10.74 4.37
CA LYS A 10 -19.65 10.24 5.65
C LYS A 10 -18.52 9.61 6.44
N PRO A 11 -17.92 10.31 7.44
CA PRO A 11 -16.73 9.82 8.14
C PRO A 11 -16.94 8.53 8.93
N ASN A 12 -18.18 8.20 9.30
CA ASN A 12 -18.51 6.99 10.06
C ASN A 12 -19.08 5.86 9.20
N ALA A 13 -19.09 6.03 7.87
CA ALA A 13 -19.55 4.97 6.97
C ALA A 13 -18.60 3.78 7.01
N LYS A 14 -19.16 2.57 6.95
CA LYS A 14 -18.38 1.33 6.90
C LYS A 14 -17.67 1.20 5.57
N VAL A 15 -16.39 0.85 5.64
CA VAL A 15 -15.53 0.66 4.46
C VAL A 15 -14.75 -0.63 4.60
N GLU A 16 -14.21 -1.11 3.49
CA GLU A 16 -13.24 -2.19 3.47
C GLU A 16 -11.86 -1.64 3.23
N VAL A 17 -10.91 -2.02 4.08
CA VAL A 17 -9.51 -1.62 3.94
C VAL A 17 -8.69 -2.85 3.57
N TRP A 18 -7.98 -2.75 2.47
CA TRP A 18 -7.09 -3.80 1.99
C TRP A 18 -5.65 -3.40 2.26
N ASP A 19 -4.94 -4.24 3.01
CA ASP A 19 -3.51 -4.12 3.19
C ASP A 19 -2.84 -5.01 2.16
N ASN A 20 -2.31 -4.42 1.12
CA ASN A 20 -1.61 -5.16 0.07
C ASN A 20 -0.10 -5.07 0.29
N LEU A 21 0.54 -6.21 0.29
CA LEU A 21 1.99 -6.28 0.33
C LEU A 21 2.51 -6.27 -1.10
N VAL A 22 3.27 -5.23 -1.43
CA VAL A 22 3.83 -5.04 -2.77
C VAL A 22 5.34 -4.99 -2.67
N MET A 23 6.01 -5.69 -3.57
CA MET A 23 7.45 -5.61 -3.66
C MET A 23 7.86 -4.59 -4.72
N VAL A 24 8.85 -3.77 -4.37
CA VAL A 24 9.45 -2.84 -5.29
C VAL A 24 10.96 -3.03 -5.30
N ASN A 25 11.54 -2.95 -6.49
CA ASN A 25 12.99 -2.92 -6.64
C ASN A 25 13.41 -1.47 -6.81
N ALA A 26 14.29 -1.00 -5.94
CA ALA A 26 14.71 0.39 -5.93
C ALA A 26 16.16 0.53 -5.48
N ALA A 27 16.83 1.56 -5.96
CA ALA A 27 18.22 1.84 -5.61
C ALA A 27 18.36 2.40 -4.20
N ASN A 28 17.33 3.04 -3.68
CA ASN A 28 17.30 3.62 -2.34
C ASN A 28 15.87 3.66 -1.81
N VAL A 29 15.74 3.98 -0.53
CA VAL A 29 14.45 3.96 0.16
C VAL A 29 13.49 5.01 -0.38
N ARG A 30 13.97 6.20 -0.71
CA ARG A 30 13.14 7.26 -1.28
C ARG A 30 12.51 6.82 -2.61
N GLU A 31 13.29 6.17 -3.47
CA GLU A 31 12.79 5.62 -4.73
C GLU A 31 11.75 4.52 -4.47
N ALA A 32 12.00 3.65 -3.49
CA ALA A 32 11.06 2.60 -3.11
C ALA A 32 9.71 3.17 -2.69
N VAL A 33 9.71 4.20 -1.84
CA VAL A 33 8.47 4.87 -1.42
C VAL A 33 7.75 5.51 -2.61
N SER A 34 8.49 6.17 -3.49
CA SER A 34 7.91 6.80 -4.68
C SER A 34 7.26 5.78 -5.62
N LYS A 35 7.92 4.64 -5.84
CA LYS A 35 7.36 3.55 -6.65
C LYS A 35 6.11 2.95 -6.02
N ALA A 36 6.17 2.65 -4.73
CA ALA A 36 5.04 2.08 -4.01
C ALA A 36 3.84 3.04 -4.02
N TRP A 37 4.09 4.33 -3.87
CA TRP A 37 3.05 5.35 -3.95
C TRP A 37 2.37 5.38 -5.32
N ARG A 38 3.15 5.29 -6.40
CA ARG A 38 2.62 5.22 -7.77
C ARG A 38 1.76 3.98 -7.99
N PHE A 39 2.20 2.83 -7.49
CA PHE A 39 1.40 1.60 -7.57
C PHE A 39 0.08 1.75 -6.82
N GLY A 40 0.11 2.32 -5.62
CA GLY A 40 -1.11 2.58 -4.85
C GLY A 40 -2.08 3.50 -5.58
N LYS A 41 -1.58 4.59 -6.12
CA LYS A 41 -2.40 5.54 -6.88
C LYS A 41 -2.97 4.92 -8.16
N ALA A 42 -2.20 4.10 -8.84
CA ALA A 42 -2.65 3.43 -10.06
C ALA A 42 -3.81 2.45 -9.79
N GLY A 43 -3.92 1.94 -8.56
CA GLY A 43 -5.01 1.05 -8.17
C GLY A 43 -6.31 1.77 -7.81
N GLU A 44 -6.33 3.11 -7.79
CA GLU A 44 -7.56 3.85 -7.54
C GLU A 44 -8.54 3.74 -8.70
N GLY A 45 -9.82 3.77 -8.39
CA GLY A 45 -10.86 3.79 -9.41
C GLY A 45 -12.09 2.97 -9.03
N ASP A 46 -12.97 2.83 -9.98
CA ASP A 46 -14.26 2.15 -9.83
C ASP A 46 -14.45 0.98 -10.79
N SER A 47 -13.38 0.48 -11.39
CA SER A 47 -13.41 -0.59 -12.41
C SER A 47 -14.35 -0.23 -13.57
N ARG A 48 -14.26 0.98 -14.07
CA ARG A 48 -15.11 1.53 -15.15
C ARG A 48 -16.59 1.51 -14.78
N GLY A 49 -16.89 1.80 -13.51
CA GLY A 49 -18.25 1.85 -13.00
C GLY A 49 -18.85 0.52 -12.57
N THR A 50 -18.07 -0.57 -12.59
CA THR A 50 -18.57 -1.90 -12.21
C THR A 50 -18.27 -2.28 -10.76
N LEU A 51 -17.40 -1.54 -10.09
CA LEU A 51 -17.04 -1.85 -8.70
C LEU A 51 -18.21 -1.60 -7.76
N THR A 52 -18.51 -2.60 -6.93
CA THR A 52 -19.56 -2.49 -5.92
C THR A 52 -19.05 -2.88 -4.55
N LEU A 53 -19.67 -2.32 -3.54
CA LEU A 53 -19.51 -2.71 -2.13
C LEU A 53 -20.90 -2.89 -1.53
N TYR A 54 -21.16 -4.10 -1.03
CA TYR A 54 -22.50 -4.47 -0.53
C TYR A 54 -23.63 -4.18 -1.56
N GLY A 55 -23.33 -4.46 -2.83
CA GLY A 55 -24.30 -4.26 -3.92
C GLY A 55 -24.51 -2.83 -4.38
N LYS A 56 -23.75 -1.87 -3.86
CA LYS A 56 -23.86 -0.45 -4.22
C LYS A 56 -22.61 0.02 -4.96
N PRO A 57 -22.75 1.01 -5.86
CA PRO A 57 -21.57 1.55 -6.56
C PRO A 57 -20.50 2.02 -5.58
N ALA A 58 -19.27 1.62 -5.85
CA ALA A 58 -18.14 1.86 -4.97
C ALA A 58 -16.92 2.35 -5.76
N VAL A 59 -15.94 2.85 -5.03
CA VAL A 59 -14.69 3.33 -5.56
C VAL A 59 -13.54 2.90 -4.63
N THR A 60 -12.40 2.61 -5.23
CA THR A 60 -11.17 2.34 -4.48
C THR A 60 -10.36 3.62 -4.34
N LYS A 61 -9.98 3.92 -3.11
CA LYS A 61 -9.10 5.05 -2.77
C LYS A 61 -7.83 4.55 -2.12
N PHE A 62 -6.70 5.06 -2.58
CA PHE A 62 -5.40 4.79 -1.97
C PHE A 62 -5.25 5.65 -0.72
N LEU A 63 -5.02 5.03 0.44
CA LEU A 63 -4.90 5.74 1.70
C LEU A 63 -3.45 6.10 2.04
N GLY A 64 -2.50 5.38 1.49
CA GLY A 64 -1.10 5.59 1.78
C GLY A 64 -0.36 4.28 2.05
N ILE A 65 0.90 4.39 2.47
CA ILE A 65 1.74 3.26 2.83
C ILE A 65 1.71 3.12 4.35
N GLN A 66 1.28 1.97 4.82
CA GLN A 66 1.21 1.69 6.25
C GLN A 66 2.59 1.30 6.81
N GLU A 67 3.34 0.52 6.05
CA GLU A 67 4.62 -0.01 6.49
C GLU A 67 5.56 -0.21 5.29
N ILE A 68 6.84 -0.06 5.53
CA ILE A 68 7.88 -0.35 4.54
C ILE A 68 8.98 -1.17 5.23
N GLY A 69 9.49 -2.17 4.53
CA GLY A 69 10.54 -3.03 5.04
C GLY A 69 11.54 -3.40 3.96
N LEU A 70 12.72 -3.79 4.38
CA LEU A 70 13.78 -4.25 3.50
C LEU A 70 13.74 -5.78 3.42
N ILE A 71 13.82 -6.29 2.19
CA ILE A 71 13.98 -7.72 1.93
C ILE A 71 15.45 -7.98 1.63
N TYR A 72 16.12 -8.69 2.53
CA TYR A 72 17.55 -8.97 2.43
C TYR A 72 17.85 -10.07 1.42
N ASP A 73 17.01 -11.09 1.37
CA ASP A 73 17.16 -12.20 0.44
C ASP A 73 16.19 -12.03 -0.72
N GLY A 74 16.60 -12.43 -1.91
CA GLY A 74 15.72 -12.39 -3.06
C GLY A 74 14.43 -13.16 -2.79
N VAL A 75 13.34 -12.71 -3.42
CA VAL A 75 12.06 -13.38 -3.26
C VAL A 75 12.10 -14.67 -4.09
N ALA A 76 11.92 -15.80 -3.41
CA ALA A 76 11.86 -17.11 -4.04
C ALA A 76 10.44 -17.42 -4.51
N ASP A 77 10.33 -18.38 -5.43
CA ASP A 77 9.03 -18.93 -5.79
C ASP A 77 8.31 -19.44 -4.55
N GLY A 78 7.05 -19.09 -4.44
CA GLY A 78 6.25 -19.44 -3.27
C GLY A 78 6.33 -18.45 -2.12
N SER A 79 7.07 -17.35 -2.27
CA SER A 79 7.02 -16.27 -1.28
C SER A 79 5.62 -15.71 -1.20
N GLU A 80 5.09 -15.72 0.01
CA GLU A 80 3.71 -15.34 0.21
C GLU A 80 3.55 -13.83 0.21
N ILE A 81 2.67 -13.35 -0.65
CA ILE A 81 2.22 -11.97 -0.64
C ILE A 81 0.92 -11.94 0.14
N LEU A 82 1.00 -11.48 1.39
CA LEU A 82 -0.16 -11.43 2.27
C LEU A 82 -0.98 -10.18 2.00
N TRP A 83 -2.27 -10.37 2.03
CA TRP A 83 -3.21 -9.26 2.11
C TRP A 83 -4.08 -9.43 3.35
N LYS A 84 -4.46 -8.33 3.97
CA LYS A 84 -5.38 -8.30 5.10
C LYS A 84 -6.58 -7.44 4.76
N LEU A 85 -7.76 -7.94 5.07
CA LEU A 85 -8.99 -7.17 4.94
C LEU A 85 -9.43 -6.71 6.33
N LYS A 86 -9.69 -5.42 6.47
CA LYS A 86 -10.28 -4.84 7.68
C LYS A 86 -11.58 -4.14 7.34
N ARG A 87 -12.56 -4.30 8.21
CA ARG A 87 -13.84 -3.58 8.12
C ARG A 87 -13.94 -2.61 9.28
N CYS A 88 -14.06 -1.31 8.97
CA CYS A 88 -14.09 -0.24 9.97
C CYS A 88 -14.80 0.98 9.42
N GLY A 89 -14.96 2.01 10.25
CA GLY A 89 -15.48 3.29 9.81
C GLY A 89 -14.50 4.03 8.93
N GLN A 90 -14.97 4.90 8.07
CA GLN A 90 -14.11 5.66 7.15
C GLN A 90 -13.07 6.51 7.88
N LYS A 91 -13.45 7.17 8.99
CA LYS A 91 -12.52 7.99 9.77
C LYS A 91 -11.33 7.16 10.26
N VAL A 92 -11.59 5.97 10.81
CA VAL A 92 -10.53 5.05 11.25
C VAL A 92 -9.69 4.59 10.06
N ALA A 93 -10.32 4.22 8.94
CA ALA A 93 -9.62 3.79 7.74
C ALA A 93 -8.62 4.84 7.26
N ARG A 94 -9.02 6.10 7.21
CA ARG A 94 -8.16 7.20 6.78
C ARG A 94 -7.00 7.49 7.73
N SER A 95 -7.09 7.04 8.99
CA SER A 95 -6.03 7.20 9.99
C SER A 95 -5.04 6.03 10.03
N LEU A 96 -5.31 4.92 9.33
CA LEU A 96 -4.47 3.71 9.40
C LEU A 96 -3.10 3.90 8.78
N ALA A 97 -2.98 4.71 7.74
CA ALA A 97 -1.70 4.99 7.11
C ALA A 97 -1.14 6.32 7.62
N PRO A 98 0.14 6.35 8.02
CA PRO A 98 0.79 7.60 8.39
C PRO A 98 0.99 8.50 7.17
N PRO A 99 1.25 9.80 7.38
CA PRO A 99 1.61 10.69 6.27
C PRO A 99 2.86 10.20 5.55
N ARG A 100 2.96 10.49 4.26
CA ARG A 100 4.11 10.09 3.43
C ARG A 100 5.45 10.53 4.05
N SER A 101 5.51 11.74 4.62
CA SER A 101 6.71 12.23 5.29
C SER A 101 7.13 11.36 6.48
N ALA A 102 6.18 10.83 7.23
CA ALA A 102 6.46 9.94 8.35
C ALA A 102 7.02 8.59 7.85
N ILE A 103 6.46 8.05 6.77
CA ILE A 103 6.98 6.83 6.14
C ILE A 103 8.39 7.04 5.62
N LEU A 104 8.69 8.18 5.02
CA LEU A 104 10.04 8.48 4.55
C LEU A 104 11.03 8.57 5.70
N ARG A 105 10.66 9.17 6.84
CA ARG A 105 11.52 9.22 8.03
C ARG A 105 11.79 7.83 8.59
N GLU A 106 10.75 7.01 8.72
CA GLU A 106 10.87 5.63 9.19
C GLU A 106 11.79 4.81 8.28
N ALA A 107 11.59 4.96 6.98
CA ALA A 107 12.37 4.26 5.97
C ALA A 107 13.85 4.66 6.02
N GLN A 108 14.18 5.91 6.34
CA GLN A 108 15.57 6.38 6.47
C GLN A 108 16.32 5.72 7.64
N LEU A 109 15.60 5.15 8.61
CA LEU A 109 16.20 4.41 9.73
C LEU A 109 16.57 2.98 9.34
N ILE A 110 16.13 2.50 8.19
CA ILE A 110 16.45 1.17 7.71
C ILE A 110 17.89 1.13 7.26
N HIS A 111 18.70 0.29 7.91
CA HIS A 111 20.09 0.07 7.52
C HIS A 111 20.16 -0.93 6.38
N ILE A 112 20.71 -0.50 5.24
CA ILE A 112 20.88 -1.35 4.07
C ILE A 112 22.37 -1.71 3.94
N PRO A 113 22.78 -2.98 4.23
CA PRO A 113 24.15 -3.40 4.04
C PRO A 113 24.54 -3.36 2.55
N ARG A 114 25.76 -2.88 2.24
CA ARG A 114 26.27 -2.81 0.86
C ARG A 114 26.17 -4.15 0.12
N ASN A 115 26.44 -5.25 0.81
CA ASN A 115 26.40 -6.58 0.22
C ASN A 115 24.98 -6.97 -0.22
N SER A 116 23.97 -6.55 0.50
CA SER A 116 22.56 -6.83 0.13
C SER A 116 22.16 -6.09 -1.14
N LEU A 117 22.59 -4.83 -1.31
CA LEU A 117 22.34 -4.07 -2.53
C LEU A 117 23.01 -4.69 -3.74
N GLN A 118 24.24 -5.17 -3.58
CA GLN A 118 24.95 -5.86 -4.67
C GLN A 118 24.27 -7.15 -5.07
N ARG A 119 23.78 -7.94 -4.13
CA ARG A 119 23.02 -9.17 -4.40
C ARG A 119 21.74 -8.86 -5.17
N THR A 120 21.02 -7.83 -4.77
CA THR A 120 19.78 -7.40 -5.43
C THR A 120 20.05 -7.03 -6.90
N LYS A 121 21.14 -6.32 -7.16
CA LYS A 121 21.54 -5.96 -8.53
C LYS A 121 21.93 -7.16 -9.38
N ARG A 122 22.51 -8.20 -8.78
CA ARG A 122 22.90 -9.42 -9.49
C ARG A 122 21.73 -10.36 -9.80
N SER A 123 20.72 -10.35 -8.96
CA SER A 123 19.53 -11.17 -9.14
C SER A 123 18.48 -10.53 -10.04
N ALA A 124 18.64 -9.27 -10.35
CA ALA A 124 17.81 -8.55 -11.31
C ALA A 124 18.43 -8.61 -12.70
#